data_f69875a3d8e480400e5128c7842c05d3
#
_entry.id   f69875a3d8e480400e5128c7842c05d3
#
_cell.length_a   1.000
_cell.length_b   1.000
_cell.length_c   1.000
_cell.angle_alpha   90.00
_cell.angle_beta   90.00
_cell.angle_gamma   90.00
#
_symmetry.space_group_name_H-M   'P 1'
#
loop_
_entity.id
_entity.type
_entity.pdbx_description
1 polymer ?
#
loop_
_entity_poly.entity_id
_entity_poly.type
_entity_poly.pdbx_seq_one_letter_code
_entity_poly.pdbx_strand_id
1 'polypeptide(L)'
;MKQAALDAWVRKQEGLSCVTRQDLETLQLKKLNQLLKREKERGGFYGNLPFRLDSLEEVKELPFTTEEDLRREGNRMVLLSQSLIERVRTETTSGTTGTAKRIYYSEEDQNRTVSFFAAGLSELVHKGEKTMICMPFSGARGLGELISEAVCQLEATPVKAGIGSTYGELLDILEEEKPETFVGMPIPLLSLLRLKPKNSLQRALISADVCPKGIQKEIEMRLGSRLYPHYGSREMGLAGAVTCPAFQGMHLRENDILAEIVDKAGNPLPAGCWGELVITTLQAEAMPLIRYRTGDYTRFYAEPCSCGSVLHRLDQVSRMEQGQSLAELDEKLFSASGVIDYQTTLTKKGIWVEGYGTAPLEMPGISNWRGYLVEYRWRLVKKEDKPCYLGKRRIL
;
A
#
# COMPACT_ATOMS: atom_id res chain seq x y z
N MET A 1 10.63 0.10 27.14
CA MET A 1 10.13 -0.44 25.86
C MET A 1 10.96 0.15 24.74
N LYS A 2 11.29 -0.62 23.70
CA LYS A 2 11.99 -0.11 22.53
C LYS A 2 11.00 0.77 21.75
N GLN A 3 11.34 2.03 21.52
CA GLN A 3 10.49 2.95 20.76
C GLN A 3 10.27 2.42 19.33
N ALA A 4 9.07 2.56 18.79
CA ALA A 4 8.80 2.16 17.40
C ALA A 4 9.73 2.90 16.44
N ALA A 5 10.22 2.20 15.41
CA ALA A 5 11.14 2.78 14.43
C ALA A 5 10.55 4.01 13.74
N LEU A 6 9.23 4.02 13.51
CA LEU A 6 8.56 5.14 12.88
C LEU A 6 8.54 6.40 13.76
N ASP A 7 8.37 6.28 15.09
CA ASP A 7 8.49 7.45 15.99
C ASP A 7 9.91 8.02 15.99
N ALA A 8 10.93 7.17 15.98
CA ALA A 8 12.31 7.60 15.88
C ALA A 8 12.58 8.32 14.55
N TRP A 9 11.99 7.80 13.47
CA TRP A 9 12.08 8.44 12.16
C TRP A 9 11.38 9.80 12.12
N VAL A 10 10.14 9.92 12.64
CA VAL A 10 9.42 11.20 12.74
C VAL A 10 10.23 12.22 13.52
N ARG A 11 10.77 11.84 14.68
CA ARG A 11 11.63 12.74 15.48
C ARG A 11 12.83 13.24 14.69
N LYS A 12 13.52 12.36 14.00
CA LYS A 12 14.68 12.68 13.19
C LYS A 12 14.32 13.63 12.04
N GLN A 13 13.21 13.34 11.33
CA GLN A 13 12.76 14.15 10.19
C GLN A 13 12.35 15.57 10.63
N GLU A 14 11.70 15.70 11.77
CA GLU A 14 11.12 16.96 12.23
C GLU A 14 11.98 17.69 13.28
N GLY A 15 13.12 17.13 13.66
CA GLY A 15 14.01 17.71 14.68
C GLY A 15 13.39 17.77 16.07
N LEU A 16 12.50 16.84 16.41
CA LEU A 16 11.79 16.80 17.69
C LEU A 16 12.56 15.96 18.71
N SER A 17 12.58 16.42 19.97
CA SER A 17 13.18 15.66 21.09
C SER A 17 12.30 14.47 21.51
N CYS A 18 10.98 14.67 21.49
CA CYS A 18 9.96 13.63 21.69
C CYS A 18 8.82 13.85 20.70
N VAL A 19 7.92 12.89 20.57
CA VAL A 19 6.70 13.00 19.77
C VAL A 19 5.53 12.80 20.71
N THR A 20 4.78 13.86 20.96
CA THR A 20 3.48 13.82 21.65
C THR A 20 2.36 14.04 20.64
N ARG A 21 1.13 13.74 21.01
CA ARG A 21 -0.03 14.03 20.15
C ARG A 21 -0.13 15.53 19.84
N GLN A 22 0.08 16.37 20.85
CA GLN A 22 0.05 17.82 20.72
C GLN A 22 1.14 18.35 19.78
N ASP A 23 2.36 17.80 19.84
CA ASP A 23 3.45 18.17 18.93
C ASP A 23 3.10 17.86 17.49
N LEU A 24 2.51 16.68 17.23
CA LEU A 24 2.08 16.27 15.89
C LEU A 24 0.97 17.16 15.34
N GLU A 25 -0.05 17.46 16.12
CA GLU A 25 -1.15 18.33 15.73
C GLU A 25 -0.67 19.75 15.43
N THR A 26 0.23 20.28 16.27
CA THR A 26 0.87 21.57 16.05
C THR A 26 1.69 21.57 14.75
N LEU A 27 2.46 20.52 14.53
CA LEU A 27 3.25 20.34 13.31
C LEU A 27 2.36 20.23 12.07
N GLN A 28 1.29 19.43 12.13
CA GLN A 28 0.35 19.25 11.03
C GLN A 28 -0.35 20.57 10.67
N LEU A 29 -0.83 21.32 11.66
CA LEU A 29 -1.45 22.64 11.43
C LEU A 29 -0.45 23.62 10.81
N LYS A 30 0.79 23.66 11.31
CA LYS A 30 1.85 24.49 10.72
C LYS A 30 2.11 24.16 9.26
N LYS A 31 2.28 22.86 8.93
CA LYS A 31 2.55 22.39 7.55
C LYS A 31 1.35 22.64 6.64
N LEU A 32 0.14 22.39 7.13
CA LEU A 32 -1.10 22.67 6.39
C LEU A 32 -1.19 24.17 6.05
N ASN A 33 -0.94 25.05 6.99
CA ASN A 33 -0.95 26.49 6.74
C ASN A 33 0.15 26.95 5.78
N GLN A 34 1.31 26.32 5.80
CA GLN A 34 2.34 26.56 4.78
C GLN A 34 1.89 26.10 3.40
N LEU A 35 1.22 24.95 3.32
CA LEU A 35 0.66 24.43 2.06
C LEU A 35 -0.45 25.35 1.53
N LEU A 36 -1.42 25.73 2.35
CA LEU A 36 -2.51 26.64 1.97
C LEU A 36 -1.98 27.98 1.45
N LYS A 37 -0.95 28.54 2.10
CA LYS A 37 -0.28 29.75 1.65
C LYS A 37 0.32 29.58 0.25
N ARG A 38 1.10 28.51 0.02
CA ARG A 38 1.68 28.20 -1.30
C ARG A 38 0.62 28.09 -2.39
N GLU A 39 -0.47 27.41 -2.10
CA GLU A 39 -1.58 27.21 -3.05
C GLU A 39 -2.26 28.54 -3.38
N LYS A 40 -2.46 29.39 -2.39
CA LYS A 40 -3.03 30.73 -2.57
C LYS A 40 -2.15 31.61 -3.44
N GLU A 41 -0.84 31.64 -3.17
CA GLU A 41 0.14 32.43 -3.95
C GLU A 41 0.24 31.98 -5.40
N ARG A 42 0.12 30.66 -5.63
CA ARG A 42 0.17 30.10 -6.99
C ARG A 42 -1.13 30.30 -7.77
N GLY A 43 -2.29 30.36 -7.13
CA GLY A 43 -3.59 30.49 -7.81
C GLY A 43 -3.97 29.27 -8.65
N GLY A 44 -3.50 28.06 -8.28
CA GLY A 44 -3.82 26.78 -8.93
C GLY A 44 -5.22 26.26 -8.59
N PHE A 45 -5.35 24.95 -8.53
CA PHE A 45 -6.64 24.28 -8.22
C PHE A 45 -7.17 24.69 -6.84
N TYR A 46 -6.29 24.79 -5.83
CA TYR A 46 -6.64 25.14 -4.46
C TYR A 46 -6.56 26.64 -4.15
N GLY A 47 -6.34 27.51 -5.13
CA GLY A 47 -6.14 28.97 -4.93
C GLY A 47 -7.31 29.69 -4.27
N ASN A 48 -8.52 29.12 -4.26
CA ASN A 48 -9.71 29.68 -3.61
C ASN A 48 -9.87 29.25 -2.14
N LEU A 49 -9.04 28.35 -1.65
CA LEU A 49 -9.07 27.94 -0.24
C LEU A 49 -8.59 29.09 0.67
N PRO A 50 -8.97 29.08 1.96
CA PRO A 50 -8.40 30.02 2.93
C PRO A 50 -6.88 29.85 2.97
N PHE A 51 -6.17 30.95 3.18
CA PHE A 51 -4.70 30.90 3.24
C PHE A 51 -4.18 30.40 4.60
N ARG A 52 -5.07 30.28 5.59
CA ARG A 52 -4.75 29.84 6.95
C ARG A 52 -6.00 29.28 7.64
N LEU A 53 -5.78 28.28 8.49
CA LEU A 53 -6.72 27.78 9.50
C LEU A 53 -6.14 28.02 10.89
N ASP A 54 -7.01 28.20 11.88
CA ASP A 54 -6.60 28.42 13.27
C ASP A 54 -6.53 27.09 14.05
N SER A 55 -7.22 26.05 13.57
CA SER A 55 -7.20 24.70 14.14
C SER A 55 -7.32 23.60 13.08
N LEU A 56 -6.93 22.37 13.42
CA LEU A 56 -7.16 21.19 12.55
C LEU A 56 -8.64 20.82 12.43
N GLU A 57 -9.47 21.24 13.39
CA GLU A 57 -10.93 21.00 13.33
C GLU A 57 -11.61 21.72 12.14
N GLU A 58 -11.02 22.85 11.71
CA GLU A 58 -11.54 23.61 10.57
C GLU A 58 -11.26 22.93 9.22
N VAL A 59 -10.40 21.89 9.19
CA VAL A 59 -10.13 21.12 7.96
C VAL A 59 -11.39 20.54 7.38
N LYS A 60 -12.34 20.12 8.21
CA LYS A 60 -13.65 19.59 7.77
C LYS A 60 -14.46 20.56 6.91
N GLU A 61 -14.23 21.85 7.00
CA GLU A 61 -14.91 22.90 6.22
C GLU A 61 -14.30 23.07 4.81
N LEU A 62 -13.08 22.54 4.57
CA LEU A 62 -12.47 22.56 3.25
C LEU A 62 -13.19 21.58 2.31
N PRO A 63 -13.34 21.91 1.02
CA PRO A 63 -13.93 21.00 0.05
C PRO A 63 -13.08 19.73 -0.13
N PHE A 64 -13.74 18.63 -0.48
CA PHE A 64 -13.05 17.42 -0.87
C PHE A 64 -12.42 17.54 -2.26
N THR A 65 -11.28 16.89 -2.43
CA THR A 65 -10.71 16.58 -3.74
C THR A 65 -11.08 15.14 -4.10
N THR A 66 -11.56 14.94 -5.31
CA THR A 66 -12.02 13.62 -5.79
C THR A 66 -11.07 13.04 -6.86
N GLU A 67 -11.25 11.77 -7.18
CA GLU A 67 -10.52 11.16 -8.31
C GLU A 67 -10.89 11.83 -9.65
N GLU A 68 -12.12 12.28 -9.80
CA GLU A 68 -12.57 13.02 -10.99
C GLU A 68 -11.84 14.36 -11.11
N ASP A 69 -11.65 15.09 -10.00
CA ASP A 69 -10.86 16.33 -10.00
C ASP A 69 -9.42 16.08 -10.42
N LEU A 70 -8.81 15.00 -9.94
CA LEU A 70 -7.47 14.60 -10.37
C LEU A 70 -7.39 14.30 -11.87
N ARG A 71 -8.41 13.69 -12.45
CA ARG A 71 -8.47 13.39 -13.87
C ARG A 71 -8.62 14.64 -14.72
N ARG A 72 -9.47 15.56 -14.31
CA ARG A 72 -9.84 16.76 -15.07
C ARG A 72 -8.88 17.91 -14.85
N GLU A 73 -8.47 18.14 -13.60
CA GLU A 73 -7.75 19.34 -13.16
C GLU A 73 -6.35 19.04 -12.63
N GLY A 74 -5.88 17.80 -12.71
CA GLY A 74 -4.61 17.37 -12.10
C GLY A 74 -3.40 18.22 -12.47
N ASN A 75 -3.35 18.72 -13.72
CA ASN A 75 -2.27 19.62 -14.13
C ASN A 75 -2.25 20.96 -13.36
N ARG A 76 -3.41 21.44 -12.89
CA ARG A 76 -3.53 22.66 -12.07
C ARG A 76 -3.15 22.44 -10.61
N MET A 77 -3.05 21.18 -10.17
CA MET A 77 -2.60 20.81 -8.84
C MET A 77 -1.06 20.70 -8.74
N VAL A 78 -0.36 20.70 -9.87
CA VAL A 78 1.12 20.60 -9.88
C VAL A 78 1.73 21.95 -9.50
N LEU A 79 2.53 21.98 -8.42
CA LEU A 79 3.17 23.20 -7.90
C LEU A 79 4.54 23.48 -8.54
N LEU A 80 5.23 22.47 -9.02
CA LEU A 80 6.58 22.60 -9.57
C LEU A 80 6.57 22.80 -11.09
N SER A 81 7.64 23.40 -11.60
CA SER A 81 7.91 23.40 -13.04
C SER A 81 8.19 21.98 -13.54
N GLN A 82 7.92 21.72 -14.83
CA GLN A 82 8.13 20.38 -15.42
C GLN A 82 9.58 19.89 -15.28
N SER A 83 10.56 20.79 -15.27
CA SER A 83 11.98 20.46 -15.13
C SER A 83 12.35 19.90 -13.73
N LEU A 84 11.50 20.11 -12.73
CA LEU A 84 11.67 19.60 -11.36
C LEU A 84 10.81 18.37 -11.07
N ILE A 85 10.08 17.87 -12.05
CA ILE A 85 9.30 16.65 -11.93
C ILE A 85 10.19 15.46 -12.27
N GLU A 86 10.53 14.70 -11.26
CA GLU A 86 11.35 13.48 -11.38
C GLU A 86 10.53 12.32 -11.98
N ARG A 87 9.26 12.20 -11.57
CA ARG A 87 8.42 11.10 -12.01
C ARG A 87 6.94 11.45 -12.13
N VAL A 88 6.33 10.92 -13.18
CA VAL A 88 4.87 10.94 -13.37
C VAL A 88 4.34 9.51 -13.37
N ARG A 89 3.34 9.25 -12.54
CA ARG A 89 2.60 7.97 -12.55
C ARG A 89 1.25 8.17 -13.17
N THR A 90 1.05 7.49 -14.29
CA THR A 90 -0.20 7.52 -15.04
C THR A 90 -1.01 6.25 -14.77
N GLU A 91 -2.30 6.40 -14.48
CA GLU A 91 -3.24 5.30 -14.36
C GLU A 91 -4.33 5.44 -15.43
N THR A 92 -4.38 4.47 -16.32
CA THR A 92 -5.47 4.31 -17.27
C THR A 92 -6.50 3.36 -16.69
N THR A 93 -7.78 3.73 -16.70
CA THR A 93 -8.87 2.78 -16.40
C THR A 93 -9.09 1.89 -17.62
N SER A 94 -9.10 0.58 -17.42
CA SER A 94 -9.51 -0.35 -18.47
C SER A 94 -10.98 -0.09 -18.85
N GLY A 95 -11.21 0.32 -20.07
CA GLY A 95 -12.56 0.34 -20.67
C GLY A 95 -13.27 1.70 -20.74
N THR A 96 -12.65 2.81 -20.35
CA THR A 96 -13.24 4.15 -20.53
C THR A 96 -12.35 5.07 -21.35
N THR A 97 -12.96 5.87 -22.21
CA THR A 97 -12.35 6.97 -22.99
C THR A 97 -11.97 8.17 -22.10
N GLY A 98 -11.91 7.98 -20.76
CA GLY A 98 -11.64 9.05 -19.81
C GLY A 98 -10.16 9.43 -19.72
N THR A 99 -9.90 10.68 -19.29
CA THR A 99 -8.55 11.21 -19.03
C THR A 99 -7.87 10.38 -17.94
N ALA A 100 -6.62 9.96 -18.19
CA ALA A 100 -5.86 9.18 -17.24
C ALA A 100 -5.52 10.00 -15.99
N LYS A 101 -5.66 9.40 -14.81
CA LYS A 101 -5.19 9.98 -13.55
C LYS A 101 -3.66 10.01 -13.54
N ARG A 102 -3.09 11.17 -13.24
CA ARG A 102 -1.64 11.37 -13.13
C ARG A 102 -1.27 11.94 -11.79
N ILE A 103 -0.23 11.38 -11.19
CA ILE A 103 0.37 11.89 -9.95
C ILE A 103 1.83 12.21 -10.25
N TYR A 104 2.26 13.37 -9.82
CA TYR A 104 3.58 13.94 -10.08
C TYR A 104 4.40 13.93 -8.79
N TYR A 105 5.68 13.59 -8.90
CA TYR A 105 6.61 13.56 -7.78
C TYR A 105 7.88 14.32 -8.13
N SER A 106 8.40 15.07 -7.18
CA SER A 106 9.77 15.59 -7.21
C SER A 106 10.76 14.52 -6.74
N GLU A 107 12.03 14.81 -6.87
CA GLU A 107 13.11 13.99 -6.28
C GLU A 107 12.93 13.88 -4.75
N GLU A 108 12.62 15.02 -4.09
CA GLU A 108 12.43 15.05 -2.65
C GLU A 108 11.21 14.26 -2.19
N ASP A 109 10.09 14.29 -2.94
CA ASP A 109 8.92 13.45 -2.67
C ASP A 109 9.31 11.96 -2.64
N GLN A 110 10.17 11.54 -3.57
CA GLN A 110 10.63 10.16 -3.64
C GLN A 110 11.68 9.81 -2.57
N ASN A 111 12.58 10.75 -2.24
CA ASN A 111 13.55 10.57 -1.16
C ASN A 111 12.86 10.38 0.20
N ARG A 112 11.77 11.11 0.47
CA ARG A 112 10.93 10.91 1.66
C ARG A 112 10.25 9.55 1.66
N THR A 113 9.81 9.07 0.51
CA THR A 113 9.26 7.72 0.35
C THR A 113 10.29 6.65 0.69
N VAL A 114 11.52 6.77 0.17
CA VAL A 114 12.64 5.86 0.48
C VAL A 114 12.95 5.87 1.98
N SER A 115 13.04 7.08 2.56
CA SER A 115 13.33 7.24 4.00
C SER A 115 12.26 6.59 4.89
N PHE A 116 10.97 6.75 4.52
CA PHE A 116 9.87 6.08 5.24
C PHE A 116 9.92 4.56 5.08
N PHE A 117 10.19 4.06 3.86
CA PHE A 117 10.37 2.62 3.65
C PHE A 117 11.52 2.06 4.49
N ALA A 118 12.66 2.77 4.54
CA ALA A 118 13.78 2.36 5.38
C ALA A 118 13.39 2.29 6.87
N ALA A 119 12.63 3.28 7.37
CA ALA A 119 12.14 3.27 8.75
C ALA A 119 11.21 2.08 9.02
N GLY A 120 10.23 1.81 8.13
CA GLY A 120 9.32 0.68 8.29
C GLY A 120 10.02 -0.67 8.15
N LEU A 121 10.95 -0.80 7.21
CA LEU A 121 11.72 -2.02 6.98
C LEU A 121 12.74 -2.31 8.08
N SER A 122 13.22 -1.32 8.82
CA SER A 122 14.21 -1.51 9.91
C SER A 122 13.73 -2.41 11.04
N GLU A 123 12.41 -2.67 11.13
CA GLU A 123 11.84 -3.63 12.11
C GLU A 123 12.01 -5.11 11.66
N LEU A 124 12.33 -5.35 10.39
CA LEU A 124 12.39 -6.72 9.83
C LEU A 124 13.60 -6.99 8.95
N VAL A 125 14.30 -5.97 8.46
CA VAL A 125 15.52 -6.10 7.65
C VAL A 125 16.72 -5.75 8.50
N HIS A 126 17.74 -6.63 8.54
CA HIS A 126 18.94 -6.39 9.32
C HIS A 126 20.18 -6.24 8.41
N LYS A 127 21.16 -5.52 8.93
CA LYS A 127 22.44 -5.30 8.23
C LYS A 127 23.07 -6.62 7.75
N GLY A 128 23.48 -6.64 6.50
CA GLY A 128 24.14 -7.79 5.86
C GLY A 128 23.20 -8.88 5.36
N GLU A 129 21.90 -8.82 5.67
CA GLU A 129 20.88 -9.75 5.16
C GLU A 129 20.48 -9.43 3.72
N LYS A 130 19.84 -10.39 3.07
CA LYS A 130 19.25 -10.24 1.74
C LYS A 130 17.74 -10.10 1.83
N THR A 131 17.20 -9.18 1.06
CA THR A 131 15.75 -8.92 0.99
C THR A 131 15.23 -9.15 -0.42
N MET A 132 14.38 -10.16 -0.61
CA MET A 132 13.70 -10.43 -1.87
C MET A 132 12.57 -9.44 -2.07
N ILE A 133 12.65 -8.63 -3.13
CA ILE A 133 11.67 -7.61 -3.45
C ILE A 133 10.83 -8.09 -4.63
N CYS A 134 9.64 -8.60 -4.34
CA CYS A 134 8.68 -9.11 -5.32
C CYS A 134 7.61 -8.03 -5.61
N MET A 135 8.06 -6.93 -6.21
CA MET A 135 7.26 -5.74 -6.55
C MET A 135 7.58 -5.24 -7.97
N PRO A 136 6.71 -4.41 -8.58
CA PRO A 136 6.98 -3.88 -9.91
C PRO A 136 8.23 -2.98 -9.95
N PHE A 137 9.19 -3.34 -10.82
CA PHE A 137 10.33 -2.53 -11.20
C PHE A 137 9.99 -1.82 -12.53
N SER A 138 9.31 -0.68 -12.46
CA SER A 138 8.76 0.03 -13.63
C SER A 138 9.61 1.22 -14.06
N GLY A 139 10.89 1.00 -14.33
CA GLY A 139 11.87 2.04 -14.69
C GLY A 139 12.43 2.80 -13.49
N ALA A 140 13.29 3.77 -13.76
CA ALA A 140 13.97 4.54 -12.71
C ALA A 140 13.01 5.05 -11.64
N ARG A 141 13.38 4.89 -10.37
CA ARG A 141 12.58 5.26 -9.20
C ARG A 141 11.15 4.69 -9.19
N GLY A 142 10.97 3.49 -9.76
CA GLY A 142 9.77 2.67 -9.62
C GLY A 142 9.61 2.16 -8.18
N LEU A 143 8.46 1.54 -7.86
CA LEU A 143 8.21 1.06 -6.49
C LEU A 143 9.30 0.09 -6.01
N GLY A 144 9.68 -0.88 -6.85
CA GLY A 144 10.74 -1.84 -6.52
C GLY A 144 12.10 -1.17 -6.34
N GLU A 145 12.43 -0.14 -7.15
CA GLU A 145 13.65 0.66 -7.00
C GLU A 145 13.67 1.43 -5.68
N LEU A 146 12.59 2.14 -5.32
CA LEU A 146 12.51 2.88 -4.06
C LEU A 146 12.65 1.96 -2.84
N ILE A 147 12.07 0.76 -2.89
CA ILE A 147 12.25 -0.25 -1.83
C ILE A 147 13.70 -0.77 -1.82
N SER A 148 14.31 -0.97 -2.99
CA SER A 148 15.72 -1.38 -3.08
C SER A 148 16.65 -0.33 -2.46
N GLU A 149 16.43 0.96 -2.75
CA GLU A 149 17.17 2.06 -2.14
C GLU A 149 17.00 2.07 -0.60
N ALA A 150 15.79 1.83 -0.11
CA ALA A 150 15.52 1.73 1.33
C ALA A 150 16.24 0.54 1.99
N VAL A 151 16.28 -0.61 1.34
CA VAL A 151 17.04 -1.79 1.81
C VAL A 151 18.54 -1.48 1.85
N CYS A 152 19.09 -0.81 0.84
CA CYS A 152 20.49 -0.38 0.83
C CYS A 152 20.80 0.61 1.98
N GLN A 153 19.86 1.52 2.33
CA GLN A 153 20.04 2.42 3.50
C GLN A 153 20.14 1.67 4.83
N LEU A 154 19.59 0.45 4.90
CA LEU A 154 19.72 -0.46 6.05
C LEU A 154 20.98 -1.33 6.01
N GLU A 155 21.89 -1.08 5.09
CA GLU A 155 23.10 -1.87 4.86
C GLU A 155 22.80 -3.36 4.57
N ALA A 156 21.64 -3.63 3.94
CA ALA A 156 21.20 -4.94 3.48
C ALA A 156 21.21 -5.01 1.95
N THR A 157 21.15 -6.21 1.39
CA THR A 157 21.24 -6.45 -0.05
C THR A 157 19.86 -6.65 -0.66
N PRO A 158 19.39 -5.79 -1.57
CA PRO A 158 18.12 -6.01 -2.29
C PRO A 158 18.31 -7.09 -3.37
N VAL A 159 17.45 -8.11 -3.34
CA VAL A 159 17.33 -9.14 -4.37
C VAL A 159 16.09 -8.83 -5.20
N LYS A 160 16.29 -8.39 -6.44
CA LYS A 160 15.19 -7.97 -7.32
C LYS A 160 14.50 -9.21 -7.90
N ALA A 161 13.23 -9.40 -7.57
CA ALA A 161 12.40 -10.50 -8.01
C ALA A 161 11.06 -9.92 -8.44
N GLY A 162 10.80 -9.79 -9.73
CA GLY A 162 9.61 -9.03 -10.06
C GLY A 162 9.11 -9.21 -11.47
N ILE A 163 8.98 -8.14 -12.19
CA ILE A 163 8.14 -8.03 -13.39
C ILE A 163 8.50 -9.08 -14.44
N GLY A 164 7.50 -9.87 -14.82
CA GLY A 164 7.61 -10.89 -15.86
C GLY A 164 8.18 -12.22 -15.42
N SER A 165 8.64 -12.33 -14.16
CA SER A 165 9.15 -13.60 -13.64
C SER A 165 8.05 -14.65 -13.50
N THR A 166 8.37 -15.87 -13.85
CA THR A 166 7.57 -17.06 -13.53
C THR A 166 7.81 -17.46 -12.07
N TYR A 167 6.92 -18.29 -11.51
CA TYR A 167 7.19 -18.86 -10.19
C TYR A 167 8.44 -19.74 -10.17
N GLY A 168 8.81 -20.35 -11.31
CA GLY A 168 10.07 -21.09 -11.47
C GLY A 168 11.26 -20.19 -11.22
N GLU A 169 11.38 -19.06 -11.94
CA GLU A 169 12.47 -18.08 -11.78
C GLU A 169 12.52 -17.49 -10.36
N LEU A 170 11.35 -17.23 -9.74
CA LEU A 170 11.32 -16.75 -8.36
C LEU A 170 11.83 -17.80 -7.36
N LEU A 171 11.59 -19.09 -7.63
CA LEU A 171 12.09 -20.18 -6.82
C LEU A 171 13.60 -20.36 -6.99
N ASP A 172 14.12 -20.18 -8.20
CA ASP A 172 15.56 -20.23 -8.48
C ASP A 172 16.26 -19.10 -7.74
N ILE A 173 15.74 -17.87 -7.81
CA ILE A 173 16.24 -16.71 -7.03
C ILE A 173 16.23 -17.03 -5.53
N LEU A 174 15.13 -17.60 -5.02
CA LEU A 174 15.01 -17.95 -3.60
C LEU A 174 16.02 -19.00 -3.16
N GLU A 175 16.39 -19.93 -4.06
CA GLU A 175 17.37 -20.98 -3.79
C GLU A 175 18.82 -20.49 -3.87
N GLU A 176 19.13 -19.68 -4.88
CA GLU A 176 20.47 -19.17 -5.13
C GLU A 176 20.84 -18.05 -4.14
N GLU A 177 19.96 -17.07 -3.99
CA GLU A 177 20.22 -15.88 -3.19
C GLU A 177 19.96 -16.09 -1.69
N LYS A 178 19.07 -17.00 -1.33
CA LYS A 178 18.70 -17.34 0.06
C LYS A 178 18.33 -16.11 0.90
N PRO A 179 17.39 -15.26 0.43
CA PRO A 179 16.99 -14.08 1.18
C PRO A 179 16.29 -14.45 2.49
N GLU A 180 16.51 -13.67 3.55
CA GLU A 180 15.87 -13.83 4.85
C GLU A 180 14.53 -13.09 4.93
N THR A 181 14.40 -11.99 4.18
CA THR A 181 13.21 -11.13 4.20
C THR A 181 12.55 -11.07 2.82
N PHE A 182 11.22 -11.06 2.82
CA PHE A 182 10.41 -10.86 1.63
C PHE A 182 9.65 -9.53 1.72
N VAL A 183 9.60 -8.77 0.63
CA VAL A 183 8.76 -7.59 0.45
C VAL A 183 7.93 -7.77 -0.82
N GLY A 184 6.60 -7.86 -0.67
CA GLY A 184 5.75 -8.11 -1.83
C GLY A 184 4.27 -8.26 -1.51
N MET A 185 3.53 -8.86 -2.44
CA MET A 185 2.10 -9.15 -2.28
C MET A 185 1.87 -10.49 -1.58
N PRO A 186 0.72 -10.67 -0.89
CA PRO A 186 0.44 -11.88 -0.11
C PRO A 186 0.38 -13.16 -0.96
N ILE A 187 -0.25 -13.13 -2.14
CA ILE A 187 -0.43 -14.33 -2.96
C ILE A 187 0.90 -14.87 -3.50
N PRO A 188 1.77 -14.06 -4.14
CA PRO A 188 3.10 -14.51 -4.54
C PRO A 188 3.90 -15.14 -3.38
N LEU A 189 3.86 -14.54 -2.19
CA LEU A 189 4.52 -15.10 -1.02
C LEU A 189 3.95 -16.47 -0.64
N LEU A 190 2.62 -16.60 -0.51
CA LEU A 190 1.97 -17.86 -0.20
C LEU A 190 2.33 -18.95 -1.23
N SER A 191 2.31 -18.59 -2.50
CA SER A 191 2.64 -19.51 -3.60
C SER A 191 4.08 -20.02 -3.49
N LEU A 192 5.04 -19.14 -3.24
CA LEU A 192 6.44 -19.54 -3.02
C LEU A 192 6.60 -20.47 -1.81
N LEU A 193 5.93 -20.15 -0.69
CA LEU A 193 5.97 -20.98 0.53
C LEU A 193 5.29 -22.33 0.36
N ARG A 194 4.27 -22.45 -0.52
CA ARG A 194 3.63 -23.71 -0.88
C ARG A 194 4.50 -24.56 -1.82
N LEU A 195 5.15 -23.92 -2.80
CA LEU A 195 6.02 -24.57 -3.77
C LEU A 195 7.34 -25.02 -3.16
N LYS A 196 7.90 -24.25 -2.22
CA LYS A 196 9.16 -24.53 -1.53
C LYS A 196 9.00 -24.37 0.00
N PRO A 197 8.42 -25.37 0.69
CA PRO A 197 8.20 -25.28 2.14
C PRO A 197 9.48 -25.11 2.99
N LYS A 198 10.61 -25.66 2.50
CA LYS A 198 11.92 -25.45 3.10
C LYS A 198 12.66 -24.37 2.31
N ASN A 199 12.74 -23.18 2.84
CA ASN A 199 13.37 -22.01 2.22
C ASN A 199 14.06 -21.15 3.30
N SER A 200 14.68 -20.05 2.88
CA SER A 200 15.46 -19.14 3.75
C SER A 200 14.61 -18.02 4.35
N LEU A 201 13.40 -17.77 3.87
CA LEU A 201 12.56 -16.66 4.32
C LEU A 201 12.15 -16.83 5.78
N GLN A 202 12.33 -15.78 6.57
CA GLN A 202 12.03 -15.71 8.00
C GLN A 202 11.00 -14.63 8.31
N ARG A 203 10.97 -13.55 7.52
CA ARG A 203 10.16 -12.36 7.75
C ARG A 203 9.56 -11.85 6.46
N ALA A 204 8.40 -11.20 6.54
CA ALA A 204 7.80 -10.62 5.36
C ALA A 204 7.02 -9.33 5.66
N LEU A 205 7.24 -8.31 4.82
CA LEU A 205 6.34 -7.18 4.68
C LEU A 205 5.43 -7.40 3.48
N ILE A 206 4.13 -7.30 3.71
CA ILE A 206 3.12 -7.44 2.66
C ILE A 206 2.46 -6.10 2.35
N SER A 207 2.27 -5.82 1.08
CA SER A 207 1.71 -4.56 0.59
C SER A 207 0.99 -4.73 -0.74
N ALA A 208 0.39 -3.66 -1.20
CA ALA A 208 -0.25 -3.48 -2.51
C ALA A 208 -1.57 -4.23 -2.72
N ASP A 209 -1.85 -5.30 -2.00
CA ASP A 209 -3.13 -6.02 -2.10
C ASP A 209 -3.65 -6.42 -0.71
N VAL A 210 -4.95 -6.71 -0.64
CA VAL A 210 -5.60 -7.18 0.59
C VAL A 210 -5.09 -8.59 0.91
N CYS A 211 -4.76 -8.84 2.19
CA CYS A 211 -4.41 -10.18 2.66
C CYS A 211 -5.58 -10.75 3.48
N PRO A 212 -6.35 -11.70 2.92
CA PRO A 212 -7.40 -12.40 3.66
C PRO A 212 -6.85 -13.12 4.90
N LYS A 213 -7.67 -13.23 5.94
CA LYS A 213 -7.22 -13.78 7.24
C LYS A 213 -6.73 -15.23 7.17
N GLY A 214 -7.33 -16.07 6.34
CA GLY A 214 -6.89 -17.46 6.15
C GLY A 214 -5.53 -17.53 5.48
N ILE A 215 -5.31 -16.71 4.45
CA ILE A 215 -4.03 -16.57 3.74
C ILE A 215 -2.95 -16.05 4.70
N GLN A 216 -3.26 -15.01 5.48
CA GLN A 216 -2.35 -14.48 6.48
C GLN A 216 -1.90 -15.56 7.46
N LYS A 217 -2.86 -16.31 8.04
CA LYS A 217 -2.56 -17.38 9.00
C LYS A 217 -1.66 -18.47 8.40
N GLU A 218 -1.92 -18.87 7.16
CA GLU A 218 -1.10 -19.88 6.49
C GLU A 218 0.32 -19.38 6.23
N ILE A 219 0.47 -18.14 5.76
CA ILE A 219 1.80 -17.53 5.55
C ILE A 219 2.55 -17.47 6.88
N GLU A 220 1.94 -16.93 7.94
CA GLU A 220 2.56 -16.81 9.27
C GLU A 220 2.98 -18.18 9.84
N MET A 221 2.13 -19.21 9.67
CA MET A 221 2.45 -20.58 10.06
C MET A 221 3.68 -21.12 9.30
N ARG A 222 3.77 -20.88 8.00
CA ARG A 222 4.86 -21.37 7.17
C ARG A 222 6.17 -20.60 7.37
N LEU A 223 6.10 -19.31 7.64
CA LEU A 223 7.26 -18.48 7.97
C LEU A 223 7.75 -18.69 9.41
N GLY A 224 6.87 -19.12 10.33
CA GLY A 224 7.15 -19.13 11.75
C GLY A 224 7.22 -17.73 12.38
N SER A 225 6.71 -16.70 11.71
CA SER A 225 6.70 -15.32 12.16
C SER A 225 5.45 -14.58 11.70
N ARG A 226 5.13 -13.47 12.36
CA ARG A 226 3.99 -12.62 11.99
C ARG A 226 4.33 -11.77 10.75
N LEU A 227 3.32 -11.46 9.95
CA LEU A 227 3.45 -10.56 8.81
C LEU A 227 3.46 -9.10 9.24
N TYR A 228 4.18 -8.27 8.47
CA TYR A 228 4.20 -6.82 8.59
C TYR A 228 3.36 -6.19 7.45
N PRO A 229 2.07 -5.91 7.67
CA PRO A 229 1.26 -5.16 6.72
C PRO A 229 1.77 -3.72 6.54
N HIS A 230 1.71 -3.27 5.30
CA HIS A 230 1.99 -1.90 4.88
C HIS A 230 0.85 -1.42 3.98
N TYR A 231 0.44 -0.18 4.17
CA TYR A 231 -0.54 0.50 3.33
C TYR A 231 0.08 1.74 2.68
N GLY A 232 -0.22 1.93 1.40
CA GLY A 232 0.17 3.11 0.66
C GLY A 232 -0.51 3.18 -0.70
N SER A 233 -0.74 4.38 -1.16
CA SER A 233 -1.27 4.67 -2.49
C SER A 233 -0.35 5.64 -3.23
N ARG A 234 -0.59 5.81 -4.53
CA ARG A 234 0.16 6.78 -5.33
C ARG A 234 -0.03 8.19 -4.81
N GLU A 235 -1.23 8.52 -4.38
CA GLU A 235 -1.63 9.83 -3.89
C GLU A 235 -0.92 10.24 -2.60
N MET A 236 -0.40 9.28 -1.84
CA MET A 236 0.38 9.50 -0.62
C MET A 236 1.87 9.16 -0.78
N GLY A 237 2.38 9.18 -2.01
CA GLY A 237 3.78 8.89 -2.28
C GLY A 237 4.16 7.41 -2.11
N LEU A 238 3.22 6.47 -2.31
CA LEU A 238 3.40 5.01 -2.19
C LEU A 238 3.60 4.49 -0.76
N ALA A 239 3.83 5.35 0.22
CA ALA A 239 4.22 4.99 1.58
C ALA A 239 3.36 5.79 2.59
N GLY A 240 2.36 5.16 3.17
CA GLY A 240 1.38 5.81 4.06
C GLY A 240 1.40 5.31 5.49
N ALA A 241 1.35 3.99 5.69
CA ALA A 241 1.30 3.39 7.02
C ALA A 241 1.99 2.03 7.05
N VAL A 242 2.58 1.68 8.19
CA VAL A 242 3.30 0.41 8.40
C VAL A 242 3.07 -0.15 9.81
N THR A 243 3.00 -1.47 9.90
CA THR A 243 2.86 -2.18 11.17
C THR A 243 4.16 -2.13 11.99
N CYS A 244 4.02 -1.92 13.30
CA CYS A 244 5.11 -2.07 14.28
C CYS A 244 5.14 -3.48 14.88
N PRO A 245 6.18 -3.86 15.66
CA PRO A 245 6.27 -5.18 16.31
C PRO A 245 5.15 -5.53 17.30
N ALA A 246 4.26 -4.60 17.65
CA ALA A 246 3.05 -4.89 18.41
C ALA A 246 1.95 -5.56 17.57
N PHE A 247 2.02 -5.45 16.23
CA PHE A 247 1.04 -6.01 15.29
C PHE A 247 -0.42 -5.63 15.59
N GLN A 248 -0.62 -4.37 15.96
CA GLN A 248 -1.93 -3.82 16.33
C GLN A 248 -2.32 -2.69 15.36
N GLY A 249 -2.42 -2.99 14.08
CA GLY A 249 -2.68 -2.02 13.02
C GLY A 249 -1.40 -1.42 12.43
N MET A 250 -1.56 -0.46 11.53
CA MET A 250 -0.48 0.19 10.78
C MET A 250 -0.38 1.66 11.21
N HIS A 251 0.76 2.07 11.76
CA HIS A 251 1.02 3.46 12.13
C HIS A 251 1.14 4.34 10.89
N LEU A 252 0.35 5.41 10.87
CA LEU A 252 0.31 6.38 9.78
C LEU A 252 1.54 7.31 9.81
N ARG A 253 2.01 7.74 8.66
CA ARG A 253 3.06 8.75 8.49
C ARG A 253 2.50 10.16 8.75
N GLU A 254 2.14 10.44 9.99
CA GLU A 254 1.38 11.64 10.37
C GLU A 254 2.16 12.96 10.32
N ASN A 255 3.49 12.91 10.28
CA ASN A 255 4.27 14.12 10.03
C ASN A 255 4.12 14.66 8.60
N ASP A 256 3.71 13.81 7.64
CA ASP A 256 3.56 14.16 6.22
C ASP A 256 2.13 14.04 5.71
N ILE A 257 1.28 13.31 6.42
CA ILE A 257 -0.10 13.02 6.01
C ILE A 257 -1.05 13.37 7.16
N LEU A 258 -1.97 14.29 6.91
CA LEU A 258 -3.14 14.47 7.75
C LEU A 258 -4.25 13.57 7.20
N ALA A 259 -4.82 12.72 8.03
CA ALA A 259 -5.85 11.77 7.64
C ALA A 259 -7.13 11.96 8.44
N GLU A 260 -8.25 11.79 7.78
CA GLU A 260 -9.60 11.79 8.35
C GLU A 260 -10.28 10.46 7.98
N ILE A 261 -11.14 9.96 8.86
CA ILE A 261 -12.11 8.90 8.51
C ILE A 261 -13.47 9.56 8.46
N VAL A 262 -14.16 9.45 7.32
CA VAL A 262 -15.43 10.13 7.13
C VAL A 262 -16.58 9.16 6.80
N ASP A 263 -17.79 9.55 7.14
CA ASP A 263 -19.02 8.85 6.73
C ASP A 263 -19.36 9.12 5.25
N LYS A 264 -20.45 8.54 4.77
CA LYS A 264 -20.92 8.75 3.39
C LYS A 264 -21.30 10.20 3.09
N ALA A 265 -21.70 10.96 4.11
CA ALA A 265 -22.06 12.38 3.97
C ALA A 265 -20.80 13.29 4.02
N GLY A 266 -19.64 12.74 4.38
CA GLY A 266 -18.39 13.48 4.50
C GLY A 266 -18.10 14.02 5.90
N ASN A 267 -18.87 13.62 6.91
CA ASN A 267 -18.63 14.04 8.30
C ASN A 267 -17.51 13.21 8.91
N PRO A 268 -16.56 13.82 9.64
CA PRO A 268 -15.52 13.10 10.37
C PRO A 268 -16.12 12.12 11.39
N LEU A 269 -15.56 10.93 11.45
CA LEU A 269 -15.94 9.86 12.38
C LEU A 269 -14.93 9.73 13.51
N PRO A 270 -15.37 9.42 14.74
CA PRO A 270 -14.47 9.17 15.86
C PRO A 270 -13.66 7.88 15.62
N ALA A 271 -12.51 7.77 16.32
CA ALA A 271 -11.71 6.56 16.31
C ALA A 271 -12.56 5.32 16.69
N GLY A 272 -12.30 4.18 16.05
CA GLY A 272 -13.09 2.95 16.18
C GLY A 272 -14.20 2.81 15.14
N CYS A 273 -14.67 3.89 14.51
CA CYS A 273 -15.71 3.84 13.50
C CYS A 273 -15.14 3.64 12.10
N TRP A 274 -15.76 2.75 11.33
CA TRP A 274 -15.41 2.49 9.95
C TRP A 274 -15.95 3.55 9.00
N GLY A 275 -15.11 4.04 8.10
CA GLY A 275 -15.49 5.04 7.09
C GLY A 275 -14.49 5.13 5.96
N GLU A 276 -14.64 6.10 5.09
CA GLU A 276 -13.71 6.39 4.01
C GLU A 276 -12.50 7.15 4.53
N LEU A 277 -11.32 6.69 4.11
CA LEU A 277 -10.08 7.42 4.37
C LEU A 277 -9.96 8.62 3.44
N VAL A 278 -9.80 9.79 4.03
CA VAL A 278 -9.49 11.06 3.35
C VAL A 278 -8.11 11.51 3.78
N ILE A 279 -7.30 12.01 2.85
CA ILE A 279 -5.93 12.41 3.13
C ILE A 279 -5.63 13.83 2.66
N THR A 280 -4.78 14.52 3.41
CA THR A 280 -4.09 15.74 2.99
C THR A 280 -2.59 15.50 3.05
N THR A 281 -1.88 15.67 1.92
CA THR A 281 -0.43 15.46 1.85
C THR A 281 0.28 16.76 2.20
N LEU A 282 0.79 16.86 3.41
CA LEU A 282 1.29 18.12 4.00
C LEU A 282 2.64 18.56 3.42
N GLN A 283 3.45 17.64 2.92
CA GLN A 283 4.81 17.92 2.44
C GLN A 283 5.07 17.49 0.99
N ALA A 284 4.04 17.11 0.24
CA ALA A 284 4.21 16.86 -1.19
C ALA A 284 4.64 18.15 -1.89
N GLU A 285 5.79 18.08 -2.58
CA GLU A 285 6.33 19.25 -3.28
C GLU A 285 5.71 19.41 -4.65
N ALA A 286 5.65 18.31 -5.42
CA ALA A 286 5.23 18.38 -6.81
C ALA A 286 3.72 18.53 -6.94
N MET A 287 2.94 17.72 -6.23
CA MET A 287 1.48 17.68 -6.38
C MET A 287 0.83 17.37 -5.02
N PRO A 288 0.67 18.38 -4.15
CA PRO A 288 -0.06 18.19 -2.89
C PRO A 288 -1.54 17.97 -3.14
N LEU A 289 -2.14 17.17 -2.28
CA LEU A 289 -3.58 16.90 -2.28
C LEU A 289 -4.17 17.35 -0.96
N ILE A 290 -5.26 18.10 -1.01
CA ILE A 290 -6.00 18.59 0.16
C ILE A 290 -7.34 17.89 0.22
N ARG A 291 -7.64 17.20 1.33
CA ARG A 291 -8.86 16.42 1.57
C ARG A 291 -9.24 15.48 0.41
N TYR A 292 -8.24 14.74 -0.08
CA TYR A 292 -8.47 13.79 -1.16
C TYR A 292 -9.20 12.54 -0.66
N ARG A 293 -10.35 12.25 -1.28
CA ARG A 293 -11.14 11.03 -1.05
C ARG A 293 -10.46 9.86 -1.73
N THR A 294 -9.89 8.95 -0.93
CA THR A 294 -9.09 7.84 -1.47
C THR A 294 -9.94 6.72 -2.08
N GLY A 295 -11.22 6.63 -1.70
CA GLY A 295 -12.08 5.48 -1.99
C GLY A 295 -11.67 4.22 -1.21
N ASP A 296 -10.77 4.35 -0.25
CA ASP A 296 -10.37 3.26 0.64
C ASP A 296 -11.14 3.33 1.96
N TYR A 297 -11.55 2.19 2.48
CA TYR A 297 -12.39 2.03 3.66
C TYR A 297 -11.60 1.40 4.79
N THR A 298 -11.53 2.09 5.92
CA THR A 298 -10.79 1.67 7.11
C THR A 298 -11.31 2.39 8.36
N ARG A 299 -10.61 2.28 9.49
CA ARG A 299 -10.83 3.06 10.71
C ARG A 299 -9.52 3.34 11.41
N PHE A 300 -9.50 4.34 12.27
CA PHE A 300 -8.45 4.47 13.29
C PHE A 300 -8.73 3.54 14.46
N TYR A 301 -7.70 2.93 15.01
CA TYR A 301 -7.81 2.27 16.30
C TYR A 301 -8.04 3.30 17.40
N ALA A 302 -9.02 3.04 18.28
CA ALA A 302 -9.30 3.90 19.43
C ALA A 302 -8.29 3.70 20.57
N GLU A 303 -7.84 2.46 20.77
CA GLU A 303 -6.94 2.10 21.86
C GLU A 303 -5.49 2.48 21.54
N PRO A 304 -4.68 2.89 22.55
CA PRO A 304 -3.24 3.12 22.37
C PRO A 304 -2.51 1.86 21.89
N CYS A 305 -1.43 2.04 21.14
CA CYS A 305 -0.57 0.93 20.76
C CYS A 305 0.33 0.51 21.93
N SER A 306 0.48 -0.81 22.14
CA SER A 306 1.40 -1.34 23.15
C SER A 306 2.88 -1.06 22.85
N CYS A 307 3.23 -0.61 21.63
CA CYS A 307 4.57 -0.13 21.29
C CYS A 307 4.90 1.26 21.88
N GLY A 308 3.90 1.97 22.43
CA GLY A 308 4.05 3.29 23.02
C GLY A 308 4.03 4.46 22.02
N SER A 309 3.87 4.20 20.72
CA SER A 309 3.72 5.25 19.70
C SER A 309 2.40 6.00 19.88
N VAL A 310 2.46 7.32 19.66
CA VAL A 310 1.29 8.21 19.65
C VAL A 310 0.69 8.40 18.26
N LEU A 311 1.32 7.84 17.23
CA LEU A 311 0.81 7.90 15.85
C LEU A 311 -0.49 7.12 15.72
N HIS A 312 -1.46 7.67 15.02
CA HIS A 312 -2.68 6.95 14.68
C HIS A 312 -2.37 5.67 13.91
N ARG A 313 -3.22 4.66 14.12
CA ARG A 313 -3.09 3.38 13.44
C ARG A 313 -4.34 3.11 12.61
N LEU A 314 -4.11 2.78 11.35
CA LEU A 314 -5.14 2.27 10.46
C LEU A 314 -5.36 0.78 10.74
N ASP A 315 -6.61 0.35 10.70
CA ASP A 315 -7.00 -1.06 10.59
C ASP A 315 -6.76 -1.56 9.15
N GLN A 316 -7.17 -2.77 8.86
CA GLN A 316 -7.15 -3.30 7.50
C GLN A 316 -7.84 -2.34 6.54
N VAL A 317 -7.20 -2.06 5.41
CA VAL A 317 -7.72 -1.16 4.38
C VAL A 317 -8.32 -1.97 3.24
N SER A 318 -9.53 -1.60 2.80
CA SER A 318 -10.20 -2.20 1.66
C SER A 318 -10.78 -1.12 0.74
N ARG A 319 -11.10 -1.44 -0.51
CA ARG A 319 -11.80 -0.51 -1.40
C ARG A 319 -13.28 -0.42 -1.06
N MET A 320 -13.85 0.81 -1.09
CA MET A 320 -15.30 1.04 -0.92
C MET A 320 -16.11 0.41 -2.07
N GLU A 321 -15.62 0.55 -3.29
CA GLU A 321 -16.20 -0.12 -4.45
C GLU A 321 -15.74 -1.59 -4.49
N GLN A 322 -16.41 -2.44 -3.74
CA GLN A 322 -16.07 -3.85 -3.60
C GLN A 322 -16.39 -4.69 -4.85
N GLY A 323 -16.92 -4.10 -5.92
CA GLY A 323 -17.31 -4.84 -7.13
C GLY A 323 -16.17 -5.58 -7.84
N GLN A 324 -14.91 -5.25 -7.55
CA GLN A 324 -13.74 -5.85 -8.19
C GLN A 324 -12.76 -6.55 -7.24
N SER A 325 -12.98 -6.47 -5.92
CA SER A 325 -12.09 -7.14 -4.95
C SER A 325 -12.25 -8.65 -5.00
N LEU A 326 -11.15 -9.35 -5.19
CA LEU A 326 -11.10 -10.82 -5.19
C LEU A 326 -10.85 -11.43 -3.80
N ALA A 327 -10.77 -10.62 -2.74
CA ALA A 327 -10.40 -11.08 -1.39
C ALA A 327 -11.27 -12.24 -0.86
N GLU A 328 -12.58 -12.21 -1.11
CA GLU A 328 -13.48 -13.32 -0.73
C GLU A 328 -13.24 -14.57 -1.56
N LEU A 329 -12.95 -14.40 -2.86
CA LEU A 329 -12.64 -15.51 -3.76
C LEU A 329 -11.24 -16.07 -3.41
N ASP A 330 -10.27 -15.21 -3.09
CA ASP A 330 -8.96 -15.60 -2.58
C ASP A 330 -9.10 -16.48 -1.32
N GLU A 331 -9.86 -16.02 -0.32
CA GLU A 331 -10.07 -16.77 0.94
C GLU A 331 -10.62 -18.18 0.66
N LYS A 332 -11.57 -18.28 -0.25
CA LYS A 332 -12.21 -19.56 -0.59
C LYS A 332 -11.30 -20.46 -1.41
N LEU A 333 -10.66 -19.93 -2.45
CA LEU A 333 -9.80 -20.75 -3.34
C LEU A 333 -8.54 -21.21 -2.63
N PHE A 334 -7.88 -20.32 -1.91
CA PHE A 334 -6.66 -20.66 -1.18
C PHE A 334 -6.90 -21.46 0.11
N SER A 335 -8.15 -21.70 0.51
CA SER A 335 -8.46 -22.71 1.54
C SER A 335 -8.05 -24.12 1.11
N ALA A 336 -7.96 -24.37 -0.19
CA ALA A 336 -7.38 -25.61 -0.73
C ALA A 336 -5.85 -25.49 -0.82
N SER A 337 -5.14 -26.37 -0.12
CA SER A 337 -3.67 -26.32 0.04
C SER A 337 -2.88 -26.51 -1.26
N GLY A 338 -3.49 -27.10 -2.30
CA GLY A 338 -2.86 -27.34 -3.60
C GLY A 338 -2.95 -26.16 -4.57
N VAL A 339 -3.72 -25.11 -4.27
CA VAL A 339 -3.82 -23.92 -5.12
C VAL A 339 -2.53 -23.11 -5.03
N ILE A 340 -1.94 -22.81 -6.17
CA ILE A 340 -0.76 -21.95 -6.25
C ILE A 340 -1.17 -20.57 -6.68
N ASP A 341 -2.02 -20.45 -7.69
CA ASP A 341 -2.52 -19.17 -8.18
C ASP A 341 -3.78 -19.37 -9.01
N TYR A 342 -4.47 -18.29 -9.37
CA TYR A 342 -5.58 -18.33 -10.31
C TYR A 342 -5.74 -17.00 -11.04
N GLN A 343 -6.47 -17.02 -12.13
CA GLN A 343 -6.92 -15.84 -12.87
C GLN A 343 -8.43 -15.87 -13.04
N THR A 344 -9.04 -14.71 -13.16
CA THR A 344 -10.47 -14.57 -13.38
C THR A 344 -10.73 -13.78 -14.64
N THR A 345 -11.74 -14.18 -15.41
CA THR A 345 -12.20 -13.46 -16.59
C THR A 345 -13.72 -13.31 -16.53
N LEU A 346 -14.22 -12.10 -16.74
CA LEU A 346 -15.65 -11.85 -16.85
C LEU A 346 -16.15 -12.36 -18.21
N THR A 347 -17.21 -13.16 -18.18
CA THR A 347 -17.85 -13.70 -19.38
C THR A 347 -19.30 -13.24 -19.45
N LYS A 348 -19.98 -13.46 -20.58
CA LYS A 348 -21.40 -13.18 -20.71
C LYS A 348 -22.29 -14.01 -19.76
N LYS A 349 -21.79 -15.15 -19.30
CA LYS A 349 -22.53 -16.09 -18.42
C LYS A 349 -22.17 -15.98 -16.94
N GLY A 350 -21.03 -15.32 -16.61
CA GLY A 350 -20.55 -15.23 -15.25
C GLY A 350 -19.04 -15.02 -15.18
N ILE A 351 -18.37 -15.59 -14.18
CA ILE A 351 -16.93 -15.50 -13.98
C ILE A 351 -16.30 -16.85 -14.31
N TRP A 352 -15.32 -16.79 -15.20
CA TRP A 352 -14.42 -17.90 -15.48
C TRP A 352 -13.20 -17.81 -14.57
N VAL A 353 -12.93 -18.88 -13.80
CA VAL A 353 -11.76 -19.00 -12.94
C VAL A 353 -10.81 -20.06 -13.51
N GLU A 354 -9.62 -19.64 -13.90
CA GLU A 354 -8.56 -20.55 -14.29
C GLU A 354 -7.57 -20.70 -13.13
N GLY A 355 -7.64 -21.82 -12.44
CA GLY A 355 -6.80 -22.14 -11.30
C GLY A 355 -5.55 -22.93 -11.68
N TYR A 356 -4.50 -22.75 -10.92
CA TYR A 356 -3.19 -23.38 -11.08
C TYR A 356 -2.76 -24.07 -9.79
N GLY A 357 -2.28 -25.30 -9.88
CA GLY A 357 -1.83 -26.07 -8.73
C GLY A 357 -0.87 -27.18 -9.06
N THR A 358 -0.31 -27.79 -8.03
CA THR A 358 0.69 -28.86 -8.12
C THR A 358 0.08 -30.27 -8.11
N ALA A 359 -1.22 -30.38 -7.80
CA ALA A 359 -1.97 -31.62 -7.77
C ALA A 359 -3.41 -31.40 -8.29
N PRO A 360 -4.11 -32.43 -8.73
CA PRO A 360 -5.53 -32.33 -8.98
C PRO A 360 -6.26 -31.88 -7.72
N LEU A 361 -7.16 -30.92 -7.86
CA LEU A 361 -7.94 -30.38 -6.76
C LEU A 361 -9.42 -30.64 -6.97
N GLU A 362 -10.08 -31.08 -5.93
CA GLU A 362 -11.51 -30.88 -5.80
C GLU A 362 -11.73 -29.41 -5.47
N MET A 363 -12.33 -28.68 -6.41
CA MET A 363 -12.56 -27.26 -6.24
C MET A 363 -13.57 -27.02 -5.11
N PRO A 364 -13.33 -26.03 -4.23
CA PRO A 364 -14.36 -25.65 -3.29
C PRO A 364 -15.62 -25.28 -4.07
N GLY A 365 -16.76 -25.84 -3.67
CA GLY A 365 -18.05 -25.74 -4.37
C GLY A 365 -18.62 -24.31 -4.39
N ILE A 366 -17.89 -23.39 -5.02
CA ILE A 366 -18.33 -22.02 -5.25
C ILE A 366 -19.04 -22.02 -6.60
N SER A 367 -20.33 -22.26 -6.62
CA SER A 367 -21.14 -22.18 -7.85
C SER A 367 -21.61 -20.77 -8.17
N ASN A 368 -21.63 -19.88 -7.17
CA ASN A 368 -22.04 -18.49 -7.30
C ASN A 368 -21.17 -17.59 -6.43
N TRP A 369 -20.73 -16.46 -6.99
CA TRP A 369 -20.01 -15.42 -6.29
C TRP A 369 -20.58 -14.07 -6.68
N ARG A 370 -21.16 -13.34 -5.71
CA ARG A 370 -21.78 -12.02 -5.91
C ARG A 370 -22.83 -11.98 -7.05
N GLY A 371 -23.59 -13.05 -7.19
CA GLY A 371 -24.61 -13.16 -8.25
C GLY A 371 -24.09 -13.64 -9.62
N TYR A 372 -22.79 -13.82 -9.78
CA TYR A 372 -22.20 -14.39 -10.98
C TYR A 372 -22.08 -15.91 -10.86
N LEU A 373 -22.45 -16.62 -11.91
CA LEU A 373 -22.11 -18.03 -12.04
C LEU A 373 -20.59 -18.19 -12.13
N VAL A 374 -20.03 -19.11 -11.37
CA VAL A 374 -18.59 -19.36 -11.36
C VAL A 374 -18.29 -20.66 -12.06
N GLU A 375 -17.56 -20.58 -13.16
CA GLU A 375 -17.07 -21.74 -13.92
C GLU A 375 -15.56 -21.89 -13.69
N TYR A 376 -15.11 -23.10 -13.44
CA TYR A 376 -13.70 -23.40 -13.13
C TYR A 376 -13.04 -24.22 -14.22
N ARG A 377 -11.79 -23.88 -14.52
CA ARG A 377 -10.86 -24.74 -15.21
C ARG A 377 -9.60 -24.88 -14.38
N TRP A 378 -9.24 -26.09 -14.08
CA TRP A 378 -8.03 -26.39 -13.33
C TRP A 378 -6.90 -26.82 -14.25
N ARG A 379 -5.71 -26.25 -14.07
CA ARG A 379 -4.50 -26.67 -14.77
C ARG A 379 -3.45 -27.12 -13.75
N LEU A 380 -2.88 -28.28 -13.99
CA LEU A 380 -1.64 -28.68 -13.36
C LEU A 380 -0.51 -27.91 -14.03
N VAL A 381 0.21 -27.09 -13.28
CA VAL A 381 1.30 -26.27 -13.81
C VAL A 381 2.61 -26.84 -13.36
N LYS A 382 3.53 -27.04 -14.30
CA LYS A 382 4.94 -27.13 -13.96
C LYS A 382 5.34 -25.76 -13.43
N LYS A 383 6.21 -25.72 -12.40
CA LYS A 383 6.67 -24.50 -11.71
C LYS A 383 7.14 -23.39 -12.68
N GLU A 384 7.70 -23.82 -13.81
CA GLU A 384 8.42 -23.00 -14.76
C GLU A 384 7.52 -22.14 -15.66
N ASP A 385 6.23 -22.52 -15.79
CA ASP A 385 5.37 -21.97 -16.84
C ASP A 385 4.38 -20.89 -16.37
N LYS A 386 4.20 -20.70 -15.06
CA LYS A 386 3.21 -19.74 -14.54
C LYS A 386 3.83 -18.38 -14.22
N PRO A 387 3.45 -17.32 -14.95
CA PRO A 387 3.85 -15.96 -14.60
C PRO A 387 3.33 -15.55 -13.22
N CYS A 388 4.19 -14.95 -12.41
CA CYS A 388 3.79 -14.31 -11.17
C CYS A 388 3.16 -12.94 -11.48
N TYR A 389 1.93 -12.73 -11.05
CA TYR A 389 1.26 -11.45 -11.24
C TYR A 389 1.57 -10.49 -10.08
N LEU A 390 2.22 -9.37 -10.40
CA LEU A 390 2.63 -8.35 -9.45
C LEU A 390 1.75 -7.08 -9.50
N GLY A 391 0.46 -7.24 -9.70
CA GLY A 391 -0.52 -6.16 -9.68
C GLY A 391 -1.65 -6.44 -8.69
N LYS A 392 -2.46 -5.42 -8.40
CA LYS A 392 -3.72 -5.65 -7.67
C LYS A 392 -4.57 -6.63 -8.45
N ARG A 393 -4.99 -7.69 -7.79
CA ARG A 393 -5.84 -8.72 -8.40
C ARG A 393 -7.23 -8.15 -8.67
N ARG A 394 -7.71 -8.37 -9.87
CA ARG A 394 -9.03 -7.92 -10.34
C ARG A 394 -9.57 -8.88 -11.38
N ILE A 395 -10.86 -8.82 -11.63
CA ILE A 395 -11.51 -9.53 -12.73
C ILE A 395 -11.06 -8.87 -14.04
N LEU A 396 -10.52 -9.66 -14.95
CA LEU A 396 -10.09 -9.25 -16.29
C LEU A 396 -11.24 -9.27 -17.29
#